data_fb9378a3502d4de7c404e04b074b5c53
#
_entry.id   fb9378a3502d4de7c404e04b074b5c53
#
_cell.length_a   1.000
_cell.length_b   1.000
_cell.length_c   1.000
_cell.angle_alpha   90.00
_cell.angle_beta   90.00
_cell.angle_gamma   90.00
#
_symmetry.space_group_name_H-M   'P 1'
#
loop_
_entity.id
_entity.type
_entity.pdbx_description
1 polymer ?
#
loop_
_entity_poly.entity_id
_entity_poly.type
_entity_poly.pdbx_seq_one_letter_code
_entity_poly.pdbx_strand_id
1 'polypeptide(L)'
;MPNIETIEKLPEGNPTIGTKEVVKAINGGKVRKVVLASNCPEFLEKRILDATKFNESSVEIIKFRGDQSELGTKIGKPFPVALVGYSQ
;
A
#
# COMPACT_ATOMS: atom_id res chain seq x y z
N MET A 1 -10.88 7.19 14.60
CA MET A 1 -10.13 7.22 13.35
C MET A 1 -8.77 6.60 13.53
N PRO A 2 -8.43 5.62 12.72
CA PRO A 2 -7.08 5.10 12.81
C PRO A 2 -6.08 6.18 12.38
N ASN A 3 -5.02 6.32 13.15
CA ASN A 3 -3.93 7.22 12.78
C ASN A 3 -3.16 6.59 11.64
N ILE A 4 -3.22 7.22 10.48
CA ILE A 4 -2.44 6.78 9.33
C ILE A 4 -1.07 7.45 9.43
N GLU A 5 -0.07 6.64 9.66
CA GLU A 5 1.30 7.12 9.73
C GLU A 5 1.80 7.51 8.35
N THR A 6 2.55 8.60 8.28
CA THR A 6 3.18 9.06 7.03
C THR A 6 4.67 8.78 7.11
N ILE A 7 5.20 8.10 6.10
CA ILE A 7 6.62 7.72 6.07
C ILE A 7 7.32 8.25 4.83
N GLU A 8 8.62 8.46 4.93
CA GLU A 8 9.48 8.84 3.80
C GLU A 8 10.29 7.66 3.31
N LYS A 9 10.60 6.73 4.20
CA LYS A 9 11.41 5.56 3.89
C LYS A 9 10.55 4.31 3.90
N LEU A 10 10.61 3.56 2.81
CA LEU A 10 9.81 2.34 2.67
C LEU A 10 10.38 1.19 3.49
N PRO A 11 9.52 0.25 3.93
CA PRO A 11 9.98 -0.96 4.60
C PRO A 11 10.90 -1.79 3.69
N GLU A 12 11.75 -2.58 4.30
CA GLU A 12 12.59 -3.50 3.55
C GLU A 12 11.77 -4.68 3.04
N GLY A 13 12.20 -5.25 1.93
CA GLY A 13 11.55 -6.41 1.34
C GLY A 13 11.01 -6.12 -0.06
N ASN A 14 10.46 -7.14 -0.68
CA ASN A 14 9.90 -7.02 -2.01
C ASN A 14 8.42 -6.63 -1.93
N PRO A 15 8.05 -5.43 -2.39
CA PRO A 15 6.65 -5.02 -2.35
C PRO A 15 5.81 -5.71 -3.41
N THR A 16 4.55 -5.95 -3.08
CA THR A 16 3.55 -6.36 -4.05
C THR A 16 3.02 -5.09 -4.69
N ILE A 17 3.11 -5.01 -6.00
CA ILE A 17 2.77 -3.79 -6.76
C ILE A 17 1.44 -3.98 -7.49
N GLY A 18 0.63 -2.94 -7.47
CA GLY A 18 -0.65 -2.93 -8.16
C GLY A 18 -1.82 -3.23 -7.22
N THR A 19 -2.90 -2.48 -7.39
CA THR A 19 -4.07 -2.58 -6.52
C THR A 19 -4.64 -3.99 -6.49
N LYS A 20 -4.82 -4.59 -7.66
CA LYS A 20 -5.40 -5.93 -7.78
C LYS A 20 -4.56 -6.98 -7.07
N GLU A 21 -3.24 -6.90 -7.26
CA GLU A 21 -2.32 -7.85 -6.62
C GLU A 21 -2.26 -7.67 -5.12
N VAL A 22 -2.30 -6.42 -4.65
CA VAL A 22 -2.31 -6.12 -3.22
C VAL A 22 -3.60 -6.64 -2.58
N VAL A 23 -4.74 -6.43 -3.23
CA VAL A 23 -6.03 -6.94 -2.71
C VAL A 23 -6.01 -8.47 -2.62
N LYS A 24 -5.50 -9.14 -3.64
CA LYS A 24 -5.35 -10.60 -3.61
C LYS A 24 -4.46 -11.06 -2.46
N ALA A 25 -3.35 -10.36 -2.25
CA ALA A 25 -2.42 -10.71 -1.19
C ALA A 25 -3.02 -10.46 0.20
N ILE A 26 -3.83 -9.41 0.36
CA ILE A 26 -4.56 -9.15 1.60
C ILE A 26 -5.54 -10.30 1.86
N ASN A 27 -6.30 -10.70 0.84
CA ASN A 27 -7.26 -11.78 0.94
C ASN A 27 -6.59 -13.12 1.28
N GLY A 28 -5.36 -13.30 0.83
CA GLY A 28 -4.58 -14.48 1.14
C GLY A 28 -3.81 -14.42 2.45
N GLY A 29 -3.94 -13.33 3.19
CA GLY A 29 -3.22 -13.15 4.45
C GLY A 29 -1.72 -12.94 4.29
N LYS A 30 -1.27 -12.56 3.11
CA LYS A 30 0.16 -12.41 2.80
C LYS A 30 0.70 -11.00 2.97
N VAL A 31 -0.17 -10.01 3.07
CA VAL A 31 0.23 -8.61 3.23
C VAL A 31 -0.11 -8.13 4.63
N ARG A 32 0.83 -7.49 5.27
CA ARG A 32 0.65 -6.90 6.60
C ARG A 32 0.70 -5.39 6.62
N LYS A 33 1.34 -4.79 5.62
CA LYS A 33 1.44 -3.34 5.49
C LYS A 33 1.11 -2.93 4.08
N VAL A 34 0.36 -1.85 3.94
CA VAL A 34 0.06 -1.26 2.65
C VAL A 34 0.51 0.19 2.69
N VAL A 35 1.32 0.59 1.73
CA VAL A 35 1.81 1.96 1.61
C VAL A 35 1.11 2.63 0.44
N LEU A 36 0.46 3.75 0.71
CA LEU A 36 -0.28 4.53 -0.29
C LEU A 36 0.49 5.79 -0.65
N ALA A 37 0.58 6.09 -1.95
CA ALA A 37 1.16 7.35 -2.39
C ALA A 37 0.30 8.52 -1.91
N SER A 38 0.90 9.69 -1.73
CA SER A 38 0.19 10.87 -1.22
C SER A 38 -0.98 11.30 -2.12
N ASN A 39 -0.85 11.05 -3.43
CA ASN A 39 -1.91 11.36 -4.39
C ASN A 39 -2.63 10.11 -4.89
N CYS A 40 -2.64 9.04 -4.08
CA CYS A 40 -3.38 7.83 -4.42
C CYS A 40 -4.86 8.16 -4.60
N PRO A 41 -5.47 7.73 -5.72
CA PRO A 41 -6.90 7.98 -5.93
C PRO A 41 -7.76 7.41 -4.79
N GLU A 42 -8.73 8.17 -4.36
CA GLU A 42 -9.59 7.81 -3.25
C GLU A 42 -10.29 6.47 -3.45
N PHE A 43 -10.71 6.17 -4.67
CA PHE A 43 -11.38 4.89 -4.93
C PHE A 43 -10.46 3.68 -4.74
N LEU A 44 -9.17 3.83 -4.98
CA LEU A 44 -8.20 2.76 -4.73
C LEU A 44 -7.94 2.60 -3.24
N GLU A 45 -7.81 3.70 -2.53
CA GLU A 45 -7.64 3.70 -1.08
C GLU A 45 -8.82 3.01 -0.40
N LYS A 46 -10.03 3.36 -0.81
CA LYS A 46 -11.25 2.77 -0.29
C LYS A 46 -11.31 1.27 -0.55
N ARG A 47 -10.87 0.84 -1.72
CA ARG A 47 -10.82 -0.57 -2.09
C ARG A 47 -9.90 -1.37 -1.17
N ILE A 48 -8.76 -0.78 -0.83
CA ILE A 48 -7.81 -1.41 0.09
C ILE A 48 -8.38 -1.46 1.51
N LEU A 49 -8.98 -0.38 1.97
CA LEU A 49 -9.61 -0.34 3.29
C LEU A 49 -10.72 -1.39 3.42
N ASP A 50 -11.53 -1.54 2.38
CA ASP A 50 -12.59 -2.54 2.37
C ASP A 50 -12.01 -3.96 2.44
N ALA A 51 -10.93 -4.21 1.70
CA ALA A 51 -10.27 -5.52 1.73
C ALA A 51 -9.71 -5.84 3.12
N THR A 52 -9.11 -4.88 3.80
CA THR A 52 -8.59 -5.09 5.15
C THR A 52 -9.70 -5.33 6.15
N LYS A 53 -10.81 -4.64 6.00
CA LYS A 53 -11.99 -4.81 6.84
C LYS A 53 -12.59 -6.21 6.73
N PHE A 54 -12.67 -6.69 5.50
CA PHE A 54 -13.28 -7.99 5.19
C PHE A 54 -12.50 -9.16 5.77
N ASN A 55 -11.19 -9.04 5.85
CA ASN A 55 -10.34 -10.17 6.23
C ASN A 55 -9.92 -10.19 7.69
N GLU A 56 -10.39 -9.26 8.48
CA GLU A 56 -10.04 -9.15 9.91
C GLU A 56 -8.54 -9.25 10.18
N SER A 57 -7.75 -9.06 9.15
CA SER A 57 -6.30 -9.15 9.26
C SER A 57 -5.74 -7.85 9.81
N SER A 58 -4.64 -7.96 10.55
CA SER A 58 -3.95 -6.80 11.12
C SER A 58 -3.11 -6.13 10.04
N VAL A 59 -3.77 -5.58 9.02
CA VAL A 59 -3.08 -4.86 7.96
C VAL A 59 -2.92 -3.40 8.35
N GLU A 60 -1.69 -2.94 8.37
CA GLU A 60 -1.37 -1.56 8.68
C GLU A 60 -1.40 -0.73 7.41
N ILE A 61 -2.13 0.38 7.43
CA ILE A 61 -2.19 1.30 6.31
C ILE A 61 -1.26 2.46 6.61
N ILE A 62 -0.33 2.71 5.69
CA ILE A 62 0.68 3.75 5.85
C ILE A 62 0.64 4.64 4.62
N LYS A 63 0.77 5.94 4.81
CA LYS A 63 0.88 6.88 3.69
C LYS A 63 2.34 7.20 3.41
N PHE A 64 2.70 7.19 2.13
CA PHE A 64 4.00 7.62 1.69
C PHE A 64 3.98 9.14 1.50
N ARG A 65 5.04 9.79 1.90
CA ARG A 65 5.13 11.26 1.82
C ARG A 65 5.23 11.79 0.39
N GLY A 66 5.72 10.97 -0.54
CA GLY A 66 5.82 11.34 -1.94
C GLY A 66 4.59 10.92 -2.75
N ASP A 67 4.52 11.43 -3.97
CA ASP A 67 3.44 11.07 -4.89
C ASP A 67 3.67 9.72 -5.56
N GLN A 68 2.78 9.35 -6.49
CA GLN A 68 2.89 8.09 -7.22
C GLN A 68 4.20 7.96 -7.97
N SER A 69 4.67 9.05 -8.54
CA SER A 69 5.92 9.07 -9.29
C SER A 69 7.11 8.77 -8.39
N GLU A 70 7.15 9.39 -7.23
CA GLU A 70 8.20 9.17 -6.25
C GLU A 70 8.14 7.76 -5.66
N LEU A 71 6.95 7.25 -5.41
CA LEU A 71 6.78 5.90 -4.90
C LEU A 71 7.30 4.88 -5.90
N GLY A 72 6.98 5.04 -7.18
CA GLY A 72 7.51 4.18 -8.23
C GLY A 72 9.04 4.20 -8.26
N THR A 73 9.63 5.39 -8.19
CA THR A 73 11.09 5.54 -8.17
C THR A 73 11.70 4.85 -6.95
N LYS A 74 11.11 5.00 -5.78
CA LYS A 74 11.63 4.41 -4.55
C LYS A 74 11.65 2.88 -4.58
N ILE A 75 10.71 2.26 -5.27
CA ILE A 75 10.68 0.80 -5.41
C ILE A 75 11.39 0.31 -6.67
N GLY A 76 12.07 1.22 -7.38
CA GLY A 76 12.87 0.86 -8.55
C GLY A 76 12.09 0.59 -9.82
N LYS A 77 10.92 1.19 -9.98
CA LYS A 77 10.08 1.01 -11.17
C LYS A 77 10.11 2.24 -12.05
N PRO A 78 10.06 2.06 -13.38
CA PRO A 78 10.07 3.17 -14.34
C PRO A 78 8.70 3.78 -14.60
N PHE A 79 7.73 3.53 -13.71
CA PHE A 79 6.37 4.03 -13.86
C PHE A 79 5.79 4.44 -12.51
N PRO A 80 4.75 5.29 -12.48
CA PRO A 80 4.10 5.69 -11.23
C PRO A 80 3.40 4.51 -10.57
N VAL A 81 3.43 4.47 -9.24
CA VAL A 81 2.79 3.41 -8.46
C VAL A 81 1.92 4.05 -7.38
N ALA A 82 0.64 3.75 -7.40
CA ALA A 82 -0.32 4.35 -6.47
C ALA A 82 -0.23 3.76 -5.06
N LEU A 83 0.03 2.46 -4.98
CA LEU A 83 0.14 1.78 -3.69
C LEU A 83 0.96 0.50 -3.83
N VAL A 84 1.50 0.05 -2.70
CA VAL A 84 2.26 -1.20 -2.63
C VAL A 84 1.91 -1.92 -1.34
N GLY A 85 2.09 -3.24 -1.33
CA GLY A 85 1.87 -4.05 -0.15
C GLY A 85 3.15 -4.76 0.28
N TYR A 86 3.35 -4.88 1.57
CA TYR A 86 4.50 -5.58 2.14
C TYR A 86 4.02 -6.71 3.03
N SER A 87 4.72 -7.84 2.99
CA SER A 87 4.38 -9.02 3.78
C SER A 87 4.92 -8.98 5.21
N GLN A 88 5.66 -7.95 5.53
CA GLN A 88 6.22 -7.80 6.87
C GLN A 88 5.56 -6.71 7.67
#